data_fd0c122d478fb1450f22534be3c6322a
#
_entry.id   fd0c122d478fb1450f22534be3c6322a
#
_cell.length_a   1.000
_cell.length_b   1.000
_cell.length_c   1.000
_cell.angle_alpha   90.00
_cell.angle_beta   90.00
_cell.angle_gamma   90.00
#
_symmetry.space_group_name_H-M   'P 1'
#
loop_
_entity.id
_entity.type
_entity.pdbx_description
1 polymer ?
#
loop_
_entity_poly.entity_id
_entity_poly.type
_entity_poly.pdbx_seq_one_letter_code
_entity_poly.pdbx_strand_id
1 'polypeptide(L)'
;GILANDIYRAEFIYENIQIQNNVIHQSYVNGVQKLLYLGSSCIYPRNCPQPMKEEYLLTGELEQTNEPYAIAKIAGIKMCESYNRQYGTNFISVMPTNLYGSNDNFDLETSHVLPALIRKFHLAKCISNIDWEAIRKDFNKRPTKGIDGSASNEQLAQILKDFGIYIDESKLEDGMLPTVVTLWGTGKPKREFLYVDDMADACVYIIENVDAGELYKDGNTHINIGCGDDLSI
;
A
#
# COMPACT_ATOMS: atom_id res chain seq x y z
N GLY A 1 6.64 3.60 0.64
CA GLY A 1 7.10 2.67 -0.39
C GLY A 1 8.38 1.95 0.01
N ILE A 2 8.91 1.06 -0.81
CA ILE A 2 10.09 0.20 -0.50
C ILE A 2 11.29 1.03 -0.05
N LEU A 3 11.59 2.12 -0.74
CA LEU A 3 12.72 3.01 -0.41
C LEU A 3 12.62 3.57 1.03
N ALA A 4 11.44 4.03 1.44
CA ALA A 4 11.26 4.55 2.80
C ALA A 4 11.43 3.45 3.86
N ASN A 5 10.92 2.24 3.61
CA ASN A 5 11.10 1.10 4.51
C ASN A 5 12.59 0.71 4.67
N ASP A 6 13.37 0.83 3.61
CA ASP A 6 14.78 0.49 3.61
C ASP A 6 15.65 1.58 4.29
N ILE A 7 15.29 2.84 4.16
CA ILE A 7 16.02 3.98 4.76
C ILE A 7 15.65 4.15 6.25
N TYR A 8 14.38 4.12 6.60
CA TYR A 8 13.86 4.41 7.94
C TYR A 8 13.52 3.15 8.74
N ARG A 9 14.39 2.15 8.70
CA ARG A 9 14.16 0.81 9.28
C ARG A 9 13.85 0.85 10.79
N ALA A 10 14.57 1.67 11.53
CA ALA A 10 14.40 1.78 12.98
C ALA A 10 13.06 2.45 13.34
N GLU A 11 12.70 3.52 12.66
CA GLU A 11 11.43 4.22 12.85
C GLU A 11 10.26 3.31 12.48
N PHE A 12 10.34 2.58 11.36
CA PHE A 12 9.27 1.68 10.94
C PHE A 12 8.98 0.57 11.96
N ILE A 13 9.99 -0.07 12.53
CA ILE A 13 9.76 -1.10 13.54
C ILE A 13 9.30 -0.48 14.86
N TYR A 14 10.00 0.56 15.34
CA TYR A 14 9.74 1.16 16.64
C TYR A 14 8.35 1.79 16.72
N GLU A 15 8.01 2.65 15.78
CA GLU A 15 6.74 3.40 15.80
C GLU A 15 5.54 2.46 15.63
N ASN A 16 5.61 1.49 14.71
CA ASN A 16 4.52 0.53 14.53
C ASN A 16 4.32 -0.33 15.78
N ILE A 17 5.39 -0.84 16.40
CA ILE A 17 5.29 -1.61 17.64
C ILE A 17 4.71 -0.74 18.75
N GLN A 18 5.16 0.51 18.90
CA GLN A 18 4.69 1.41 19.94
C GLN A 18 3.20 1.73 19.80
N ILE A 19 2.75 2.07 18.59
CA ILE A 19 1.34 2.36 18.29
C ILE A 19 0.46 1.14 18.60
N GLN A 20 0.80 -0.01 18.04
CA GLN A 20 -0.03 -1.21 18.17
C GLN A 20 -0.05 -1.75 19.60
N ASN A 21 1.07 -1.71 20.33
CA ASN A 21 1.10 -2.11 21.73
C ASN A 21 0.18 -1.25 22.58
N ASN A 22 0.21 0.07 22.38
CA ASN A 22 -0.66 0.99 23.08
C ASN A 22 -2.12 0.74 22.75
N VAL A 23 -2.49 0.62 21.45
CA VAL A 23 -3.87 0.42 21.04
C VAL A 23 -4.41 -0.92 21.56
N ILE A 24 -3.70 -2.03 21.33
CA ILE A 24 -4.17 -3.36 21.71
C ILE A 24 -4.27 -3.49 23.24
N HIS A 25 -3.23 -3.05 23.97
CA HIS A 25 -3.24 -3.11 25.43
C HIS A 25 -4.33 -2.23 26.04
N GLN A 26 -4.46 -0.97 25.60
CA GLN A 26 -5.48 -0.07 26.13
C GLN A 26 -6.90 -0.52 25.72
N SER A 27 -7.08 -1.18 24.61
CA SER A 27 -8.37 -1.80 24.27
C SER A 27 -8.77 -2.85 25.31
N TYR A 28 -7.84 -3.70 25.72
CA TYR A 28 -8.08 -4.67 26.79
C TYR A 28 -8.37 -3.97 28.14
N VAL A 29 -7.51 -3.03 28.55
CA VAL A 29 -7.65 -2.33 29.86
C VAL A 29 -8.99 -1.58 29.97
N ASN A 30 -9.47 -1.01 28.86
CA ASN A 30 -10.72 -0.25 28.82
C ASN A 30 -11.94 -1.10 28.43
N GLY A 31 -11.82 -2.42 28.37
CA GLY A 31 -12.96 -3.32 28.14
C GLY A 31 -13.57 -3.21 26.75
N VAL A 32 -12.75 -2.87 25.73
CA VAL A 32 -13.21 -2.87 24.33
C VAL A 32 -13.65 -4.29 23.97
N GLN A 33 -14.90 -4.43 23.55
CA GLN A 33 -15.50 -5.74 23.30
C GLN A 33 -14.94 -6.41 22.06
N LYS A 34 -14.68 -5.63 20.99
CA LYS A 34 -14.13 -6.16 19.74
C LYS A 34 -13.12 -5.18 19.15
N LEU A 35 -11.99 -5.67 18.69
CA LEU A 35 -10.93 -4.91 18.01
C LEU A 35 -10.60 -5.59 16.68
N LEU A 36 -10.49 -4.80 15.61
CA LEU A 36 -9.95 -5.24 14.32
C LEU A 36 -8.56 -4.63 14.12
N TYR A 37 -7.55 -5.49 14.04
CA TYR A 37 -6.16 -5.10 13.79
C TYR A 37 -5.80 -5.29 12.32
N LEU A 38 -5.30 -4.23 11.68
CA LEU A 38 -4.87 -4.28 10.28
C LEU A 38 -3.40 -4.72 10.20
N GLY A 39 -3.18 -5.95 9.73
CA GLY A 39 -1.88 -6.47 9.33
C GLY A 39 -1.42 -5.90 7.98
N SER A 40 -0.65 -6.69 7.23
CA SER A 40 -0.18 -6.36 5.89
C SER A 40 0.28 -7.63 5.18
N SER A 41 0.21 -7.71 3.87
CA SER A 41 0.69 -8.85 3.07
C SER A 41 2.19 -9.13 3.21
N CYS A 42 2.98 -8.16 3.67
CA CYS A 42 4.42 -8.33 3.93
C CYS A 42 4.76 -9.28 5.09
N ILE A 43 3.76 -9.72 5.87
CA ILE A 43 3.96 -10.70 6.96
C ILE A 43 4.30 -12.10 6.47
N TYR A 44 4.02 -12.40 5.21
CA TYR A 44 4.31 -13.70 4.63
C TYR A 44 5.76 -13.84 4.16
N PRO A 45 6.29 -15.07 4.15
CA PRO A 45 7.62 -15.32 3.61
C PRO A 45 7.76 -14.81 2.17
N ARG A 46 8.95 -14.29 1.85
CA ARG A 46 9.27 -13.80 0.49
C ARG A 46 8.95 -14.80 -0.61
N ASN A 47 9.21 -16.08 -0.35
CA ASN A 47 9.05 -17.17 -1.32
C ASN A 47 7.90 -18.11 -0.95
N CYS A 48 6.85 -17.64 -0.27
CA CYS A 48 5.72 -18.51 0.05
C CYS A 48 4.95 -18.90 -1.22
N PRO A 49 4.28 -20.05 -1.22
CA PRO A 49 3.41 -20.45 -2.33
C PRO A 49 2.27 -19.46 -2.58
N GLN A 50 1.79 -19.45 -3.82
CA GLN A 50 0.66 -18.63 -4.24
C GLN A 50 -0.54 -19.52 -4.61
N PRO A 51 -1.78 -19.11 -4.25
CA PRO A 51 -2.16 -17.95 -3.43
C PRO A 51 -1.69 -18.07 -1.98
N MET A 52 -1.42 -16.91 -1.35
CA MET A 52 -0.98 -16.88 0.05
C MET A 52 -2.09 -17.32 0.99
N LYS A 53 -1.77 -18.27 1.88
CA LYS A 53 -2.70 -18.77 2.89
C LYS A 53 -2.25 -18.34 4.29
N GLU A 54 -3.20 -18.23 5.21
CA GLU A 54 -2.97 -17.82 6.60
C GLU A 54 -1.94 -18.71 7.31
N GLU A 55 -1.93 -20.01 7.01
CA GLU A 55 -0.99 -21.00 7.56
C GLU A 55 0.48 -20.77 7.18
N TYR A 56 0.76 -19.88 6.19
CA TYR A 56 2.13 -19.59 5.78
C TYR A 56 2.82 -18.54 6.66
N LEU A 57 2.11 -17.97 7.63
CA LEU A 57 2.71 -17.04 8.58
C LEU A 57 3.87 -17.69 9.34
N LEU A 58 5.06 -17.07 9.33
CA LEU A 58 6.28 -17.53 10.03
C LEU A 58 6.86 -18.86 9.50
N THR A 59 6.58 -19.25 8.26
CA THR A 59 7.12 -20.50 7.68
C THR A 59 8.42 -20.31 6.90
N GLY A 60 8.93 -19.09 6.78
CA GLY A 60 10.17 -18.78 6.07
C GLY A 60 10.64 -17.34 6.27
N GLU A 61 11.70 -16.97 5.56
CA GLU A 61 12.32 -15.65 5.65
C GLU A 61 11.45 -14.57 5.01
N LEU A 62 11.42 -13.39 5.64
CA LEU A 62 10.71 -12.21 5.16
C LEU A 62 11.49 -11.49 4.05
N GLU A 63 10.82 -10.60 3.32
CA GLU A 63 11.50 -9.69 2.38
C GLU A 63 12.33 -8.67 3.14
N GLN A 64 13.64 -8.66 2.90
CA GLN A 64 14.61 -7.89 3.70
C GLN A 64 14.39 -6.37 3.69
N THR A 65 13.90 -5.80 2.58
CA THR A 65 13.71 -4.35 2.46
C THR A 65 12.60 -3.81 3.36
N ASN A 66 11.60 -4.63 3.70
CA ASN A 66 10.48 -4.26 4.57
C ASN A 66 10.36 -5.13 5.83
N GLU A 67 11.35 -5.97 6.11
CA GLU A 67 11.38 -6.87 7.25
C GLU A 67 11.05 -6.19 8.60
N PRO A 68 11.61 -5.00 8.94
CA PRO A 68 11.27 -4.33 10.20
C PRO A 68 9.79 -4.01 10.35
N TYR A 69 9.14 -3.56 9.28
CA TYR A 69 7.71 -3.31 9.26
C TYR A 69 6.91 -4.62 9.36
N ALA A 70 7.34 -5.65 8.62
CA ALA A 70 6.70 -6.96 8.63
C ALA A 70 6.74 -7.59 10.03
N ILE A 71 7.90 -7.55 10.71
CA ILE A 71 8.05 -8.03 12.09
C ILE A 71 7.11 -7.28 13.03
N ALA A 72 7.01 -5.96 12.91
CA ALA A 72 6.09 -5.19 13.73
C ALA A 72 4.64 -5.66 13.50
N LYS A 73 4.21 -5.84 12.26
CA LYS A 73 2.85 -6.31 11.95
C LYS A 73 2.58 -7.74 12.44
N ILE A 74 3.56 -8.64 12.32
CA ILE A 74 3.47 -10.00 12.89
C ILE A 74 3.33 -9.93 14.42
N ALA A 75 4.11 -9.09 15.08
CA ALA A 75 4.01 -8.90 16.54
C ALA A 75 2.60 -8.46 16.97
N GLY A 76 1.96 -7.56 16.23
CA GLY A 76 0.58 -7.14 16.49
C GLY A 76 -0.44 -8.26 16.32
N ILE A 77 -0.33 -9.08 15.27
CA ILE A 77 -1.18 -10.27 15.07
C ILE A 77 -1.01 -11.25 16.26
N LYS A 78 0.24 -11.53 16.64
CA LYS A 78 0.53 -12.43 17.77
C LYS A 78 0.12 -11.84 19.12
N MET A 79 0.13 -10.53 19.26
CA MET A 79 -0.39 -9.86 20.45
C MET A 79 -1.92 -10.02 20.55
N CYS A 80 -2.68 -9.80 19.48
CA CYS A 80 -4.11 -10.06 19.43
C CYS A 80 -4.43 -11.52 19.79
N GLU A 81 -3.74 -12.48 19.17
CA GLU A 81 -3.87 -13.91 19.50
C GLU A 81 -3.61 -14.19 20.98
N SER A 82 -2.54 -13.64 21.53
CA SER A 82 -2.15 -13.86 22.93
C SER A 82 -3.18 -13.31 23.91
N TYR A 83 -3.72 -12.13 23.64
CA TYR A 83 -4.78 -11.53 24.46
C TYR A 83 -6.06 -12.35 24.42
N ASN A 84 -6.45 -12.83 23.24
CA ASN A 84 -7.61 -13.70 23.10
C ASN A 84 -7.46 -15.00 23.89
N ARG A 85 -6.30 -15.65 23.80
CA ARG A 85 -6.01 -16.90 24.52
C ARG A 85 -5.95 -16.74 26.03
N GLN A 86 -5.34 -15.64 26.50
CA GLN A 86 -5.10 -15.41 27.93
C GLN A 86 -6.29 -14.78 28.63
N TYR A 87 -6.95 -13.82 27.99
CA TYR A 87 -7.96 -12.97 28.63
C TYR A 87 -9.36 -13.15 28.03
N GLY A 88 -9.51 -13.96 26.99
CA GLY A 88 -10.81 -14.16 26.33
C GLY A 88 -11.32 -12.91 25.58
N THR A 89 -10.40 -12.06 25.11
CA THR A 89 -10.79 -10.89 24.30
C THR A 89 -11.28 -11.32 22.91
N ASN A 90 -11.93 -10.41 22.19
CA ASN A 90 -12.37 -10.64 20.81
C ASN A 90 -11.61 -9.73 19.84
N PHE A 91 -10.30 -9.94 19.73
CA PHE A 91 -9.39 -9.15 18.91
C PHE A 91 -9.06 -9.91 17.63
N ILE A 92 -9.55 -9.43 16.49
CA ILE A 92 -9.41 -10.06 15.18
C ILE A 92 -8.31 -9.35 14.41
N SER A 93 -7.43 -10.10 13.78
CA SER A 93 -6.43 -9.57 12.85
C SER A 93 -6.83 -9.86 11.42
N VAL A 94 -6.66 -8.88 10.52
CA VAL A 94 -6.89 -9.05 9.09
C VAL A 94 -5.67 -8.62 8.30
N MET A 95 -5.43 -9.28 7.17
CA MET A 95 -4.31 -9.01 6.29
C MET A 95 -4.83 -8.53 4.93
N PRO A 96 -4.88 -7.21 4.70
CA PRO A 96 -5.25 -6.67 3.40
C PRO A 96 -4.13 -6.87 2.38
N THR A 97 -4.51 -7.02 1.12
CA THR A 97 -3.62 -6.91 -0.02
C THR A 97 -3.26 -5.43 -0.32
N ASN A 98 -2.74 -5.10 -1.50
CA ASN A 98 -2.36 -3.72 -1.83
C ASN A 98 -3.61 -2.86 -2.03
N LEU A 99 -3.82 -1.92 -1.13
CA LEU A 99 -4.97 -1.02 -1.20
C LEU A 99 -4.71 0.13 -2.16
N TYR A 100 -5.76 0.60 -2.81
CA TYR A 100 -5.77 1.82 -3.62
C TYR A 100 -7.10 2.55 -3.48
N GLY A 101 -7.11 3.86 -3.73
CA GLY A 101 -8.35 4.64 -3.66
C GLY A 101 -8.15 6.13 -3.92
N SER A 102 -9.26 6.89 -3.81
CA SER A 102 -9.30 8.32 -4.19
C SER A 102 -8.43 9.24 -3.33
N ASN A 103 -8.14 8.87 -2.08
CA ASN A 103 -7.33 9.65 -1.14
C ASN A 103 -5.93 9.06 -0.92
N ASP A 104 -5.44 8.24 -1.86
CA ASP A 104 -4.12 7.63 -1.79
C ASP A 104 -2.99 8.68 -1.90
N ASN A 105 -1.78 8.24 -1.58
CA ASN A 105 -0.57 9.02 -1.83
C ASN A 105 -0.19 8.95 -3.31
N PHE A 106 -0.44 10.02 -4.06
CA PHE A 106 -0.08 10.16 -5.47
C PHE A 106 1.27 10.85 -5.70
N ASP A 107 2.09 11.00 -4.69
CA ASP A 107 3.43 11.58 -4.83
C ASP A 107 4.33 10.69 -5.71
N LEU A 108 5.03 11.28 -6.68
CA LEU A 108 5.81 10.51 -7.67
C LEU A 108 7.06 9.84 -7.08
N GLU A 109 7.52 10.26 -5.90
CA GLU A 109 8.71 9.70 -5.23
C GLU A 109 8.35 8.65 -4.19
N THR A 110 7.27 8.88 -3.43
CA THR A 110 6.97 8.10 -2.21
C THR A 110 5.75 7.19 -2.33
N SER A 111 4.93 7.34 -3.38
CA SER A 111 3.71 6.56 -3.57
C SER A 111 3.97 5.08 -3.88
N HIS A 112 2.94 4.27 -3.68
CA HIS A 112 2.89 2.91 -4.20
C HIS A 112 2.72 2.90 -5.72
N VAL A 113 2.94 1.73 -6.32
CA VAL A 113 2.99 1.59 -7.79
C VAL A 113 1.72 2.05 -8.50
N LEU A 114 0.53 1.64 -8.03
CA LEU A 114 -0.72 1.97 -8.71
C LEU A 114 -1.05 3.47 -8.68
N PRO A 115 -1.03 4.18 -7.54
CA PRO A 115 -1.24 5.63 -7.53
C PRO A 115 -0.16 6.39 -8.29
N ALA A 116 1.12 5.94 -8.28
CA ALA A 116 2.16 6.52 -9.11
C ALA A 116 1.84 6.42 -10.61
N LEU A 117 1.39 5.25 -11.06
CA LEU A 117 1.03 5.02 -12.46
C LEU A 117 -0.19 5.85 -12.87
N ILE A 118 -1.22 5.91 -12.02
CA ILE A 118 -2.41 6.74 -12.28
C ILE A 118 -2.00 8.20 -12.51
N ARG A 119 -1.18 8.79 -11.63
CA ARG A 119 -0.70 10.15 -11.79
C ARG A 119 0.18 10.31 -13.02
N LYS A 120 1.09 9.38 -13.30
CA LYS A 120 1.96 9.40 -14.49
C LYS A 120 1.14 9.39 -15.78
N PHE A 121 0.16 8.51 -15.91
CA PHE A 121 -0.69 8.44 -17.11
C PHE A 121 -1.60 9.66 -17.24
N HIS A 122 -2.11 10.22 -16.12
CA HIS A 122 -2.85 11.46 -16.16
C HIS A 122 -2.00 12.61 -16.70
N LEU A 123 -0.79 12.81 -16.15
CA LEU A 123 0.13 13.86 -16.58
C LEU A 123 0.61 13.66 -18.02
N ALA A 124 0.87 12.41 -18.43
CA ALA A 124 1.21 12.08 -19.82
C ALA A 124 0.08 12.46 -20.79
N LYS A 125 -1.17 12.19 -20.42
CA LYS A 125 -2.33 12.60 -21.22
C LYS A 125 -2.45 14.12 -21.29
N CYS A 126 -2.18 14.85 -20.20
CA CYS A 126 -2.17 16.31 -20.21
C CYS A 126 -1.09 16.85 -21.17
N ILE A 127 0.12 16.28 -21.15
CA ILE A 127 1.18 16.65 -22.12
C ILE A 127 0.73 16.37 -23.54
N SER A 128 0.21 15.18 -23.83
CA SER A 128 -0.27 14.81 -25.18
C SER A 128 -1.32 15.78 -25.71
N ASN A 129 -2.15 16.33 -24.84
CA ASN A 129 -3.17 17.31 -25.18
C ASN A 129 -2.69 18.78 -25.07
N ILE A 130 -1.42 19.03 -24.74
CA ILE A 130 -0.86 20.38 -24.49
C ILE A 130 -1.61 21.13 -23.38
N ASP A 131 -2.21 20.39 -22.45
CA ASP A 131 -3.01 20.95 -21.34
C ASP A 131 -2.11 21.34 -20.15
N TRP A 132 -1.40 22.44 -20.31
CA TRP A 132 -0.52 22.97 -19.26
C TRP A 132 -1.30 23.48 -18.04
N GLU A 133 -2.56 23.84 -18.19
CA GLU A 133 -3.39 24.27 -17.07
C GLU A 133 -3.67 23.11 -16.12
N ALA A 134 -4.06 21.94 -16.66
CA ALA A 134 -4.26 20.73 -15.87
C ALA A 134 -2.96 20.27 -15.19
N ILE A 135 -1.80 20.35 -15.89
CA ILE A 135 -0.48 20.05 -15.30
C ILE A 135 -0.18 20.97 -14.12
N ARG A 136 -0.37 22.28 -14.28
CA ARG A 136 -0.16 23.26 -13.19
C ARG A 136 -1.08 23.01 -12.01
N LYS A 137 -2.34 22.69 -12.27
CA LYS A 137 -3.31 22.34 -11.23
C LYS A 137 -2.88 21.10 -10.43
N ASP A 138 -2.37 20.06 -11.11
CA ASP A 138 -1.83 18.88 -10.44
C ASP A 138 -0.61 19.20 -9.59
N PHE A 139 0.36 19.96 -10.13
CA PHE A 139 1.56 20.35 -9.40
C PHE A 139 1.28 21.29 -8.22
N ASN A 140 0.30 22.19 -8.31
CA ASN A 140 -0.16 23.00 -7.18
C ASN A 140 -0.74 22.15 -6.05
N LYS A 141 -1.47 21.08 -6.42
CA LYS A 141 -2.03 20.15 -5.43
C LYS A 141 -0.96 19.22 -4.84
N ARG A 142 0.04 18.85 -5.65
CA ARG A 142 1.08 17.87 -5.31
C ARG A 142 2.43 18.32 -5.85
N PRO A 143 3.10 19.31 -5.20
CA PRO A 143 4.42 19.74 -5.60
C PRO A 143 5.40 18.56 -5.63
N THR A 144 6.30 18.54 -6.60
CA THR A 144 7.28 17.47 -6.78
C THR A 144 8.68 18.06 -6.80
N LYS A 145 9.59 17.55 -5.99
CA LYS A 145 10.95 18.11 -5.79
C LYS A 145 10.96 19.61 -5.51
N GLY A 146 9.97 20.11 -4.77
CA GLY A 146 9.83 21.52 -4.45
C GLY A 146 9.34 22.41 -5.62
N ILE A 147 8.96 21.83 -6.75
CA ILE A 147 8.37 22.51 -7.89
C ILE A 147 6.86 22.38 -7.84
N ASP A 148 6.16 23.51 -7.91
CA ASP A 148 4.70 23.61 -7.98
C ASP A 148 4.22 24.13 -9.35
N GLY A 149 2.93 24.36 -9.50
CA GLY A 149 2.34 24.82 -10.76
C GLY A 149 2.68 26.28 -11.16
N SER A 150 3.41 27.06 -10.35
CA SER A 150 3.89 28.39 -10.72
C SER A 150 5.15 28.35 -11.59
N ALA A 151 5.81 27.20 -11.68
CA ALA A 151 7.02 27.01 -12.48
C ALA A 151 6.77 27.19 -13.98
N SER A 152 7.84 27.42 -14.76
CA SER A 152 7.75 27.51 -16.22
C SER A 152 7.40 26.14 -16.86
N ASN A 153 6.89 26.14 -18.09
CA ASN A 153 6.59 24.90 -18.82
C ASN A 153 7.83 24.02 -18.98
N GLU A 154 9.00 24.64 -19.20
CA GLU A 154 10.27 23.95 -19.34
C GLU A 154 10.69 23.25 -18.05
N GLN A 155 10.50 23.90 -16.89
CA GLN A 155 10.77 23.32 -15.58
C GLN A 155 9.82 22.17 -15.28
N LEU A 156 8.52 22.33 -15.54
CA LEU A 156 7.54 21.27 -15.37
C LEU A 156 7.84 20.07 -16.30
N ALA A 157 8.15 20.35 -17.58
CA ALA A 157 8.52 19.30 -18.54
C ALA A 157 9.79 18.55 -18.12
N GLN A 158 10.78 19.24 -17.54
CA GLN A 158 12.00 18.60 -17.05
C GLN A 158 11.70 17.68 -15.88
N ILE A 159 10.91 18.11 -14.92
CA ILE A 159 10.49 17.24 -13.80
C ILE A 159 9.73 16.00 -14.32
N LEU A 160 8.79 16.21 -15.24
CA LEU A 160 8.04 15.08 -15.83
C LEU A 160 8.98 14.10 -16.53
N LYS A 161 9.96 14.59 -17.26
CA LYS A 161 11.00 13.77 -17.91
C LYS A 161 11.83 12.97 -16.89
N ASP A 162 12.19 13.55 -15.75
CA ASP A 162 12.90 12.86 -14.67
C ASP A 162 12.10 11.68 -14.11
N PHE A 163 10.76 11.76 -14.16
CA PHE A 163 9.87 10.68 -13.79
C PHE A 163 9.45 9.78 -14.96
N GLY A 164 10.10 9.91 -16.12
CA GLY A 164 9.90 9.06 -17.29
C GLY A 164 8.67 9.43 -18.12
N ILE A 165 8.19 10.69 -18.05
CA ILE A 165 7.08 11.18 -18.86
C ILE A 165 7.64 12.22 -19.83
N TYR A 166 7.66 11.94 -21.13
CA TYR A 166 8.23 12.83 -22.13
C TYR A 166 7.59 12.65 -23.50
N ILE A 167 7.81 13.62 -24.40
CA ILE A 167 7.40 13.56 -25.80
C ILE A 167 8.46 12.84 -26.60
N ASP A 168 8.06 11.82 -27.38
CA ASP A 168 8.94 11.15 -28.34
C ASP A 168 8.97 11.94 -29.66
N GLU A 169 9.92 12.83 -29.79
CA GLU A 169 10.07 13.70 -30.96
C GLU A 169 10.29 12.92 -32.27
N SER A 170 10.72 11.66 -32.20
CA SER A 170 10.93 10.79 -33.36
C SER A 170 9.62 10.29 -33.98
N LYS A 171 8.51 10.44 -33.28
CA LYS A 171 7.17 9.96 -33.64
C LYS A 171 6.14 11.09 -33.79
N LEU A 172 6.62 12.31 -34.00
CA LEU A 172 5.73 13.47 -34.20
C LEU A 172 4.92 13.27 -35.49
N GLU A 173 3.61 13.19 -35.33
CA GLU A 173 2.63 13.21 -36.42
C GLU A 173 1.74 14.45 -36.26
N ASP A 174 1.17 14.95 -37.37
CA ASP A 174 0.31 16.13 -37.36
C ASP A 174 -0.90 15.95 -36.41
N GLY A 175 -0.93 16.76 -35.36
CA GLY A 175 -2.09 16.93 -34.46
C GLY A 175 -2.04 16.18 -33.12
N MET A 176 -1.03 15.36 -32.84
CA MET A 176 -0.85 14.72 -31.51
C MET A 176 0.62 14.71 -31.09
N LEU A 177 0.87 14.98 -29.81
CA LEU A 177 2.20 14.81 -29.22
C LEU A 177 2.35 13.36 -28.70
N PRO A 178 3.18 12.51 -29.35
CA PRO A 178 3.42 11.16 -28.91
C PRO A 178 4.12 11.16 -27.56
N THR A 179 3.37 10.91 -26.52
CA THR A 179 3.87 10.96 -25.14
C THR A 179 4.20 9.55 -24.66
N VAL A 180 5.38 9.41 -24.10
CA VAL A 180 5.89 8.14 -23.53
C VAL A 180 5.84 8.22 -22.02
N VAL A 181 5.42 7.11 -21.38
CA VAL A 181 5.57 6.86 -19.96
C VAL A 181 6.52 5.68 -19.77
N THR A 182 7.69 5.94 -19.23
CA THR A 182 8.65 4.89 -18.89
C THR A 182 8.22 4.20 -17.61
N LEU A 183 7.97 2.90 -17.68
CA LEU A 183 7.74 2.06 -16.51
C LEU A 183 9.07 1.50 -16.03
N TRP A 184 9.35 1.65 -14.75
CA TRP A 184 10.57 1.14 -14.15
C TRP A 184 10.44 -0.35 -13.79
N GLY A 185 11.52 -1.11 -14.00
CA GLY A 185 11.55 -2.53 -13.70
C GLY A 185 11.23 -3.40 -14.91
N THR A 186 10.87 -4.66 -14.65
CA THR A 186 10.70 -5.68 -15.69
C THR A 186 9.25 -5.89 -16.12
N GLY A 187 8.28 -5.29 -15.41
CA GLY A 187 6.84 -5.55 -15.60
C GLY A 187 6.38 -6.95 -15.14
N LYS A 188 7.31 -7.81 -14.68
CA LYS A 188 6.99 -9.20 -14.28
C LYS A 188 6.38 -9.35 -12.88
N PRO A 189 6.72 -8.49 -11.89
CA PRO A 189 6.12 -8.62 -10.56
C PRO A 189 4.60 -8.48 -10.64
N LYS A 190 3.92 -9.40 -9.97
CA LYS A 190 2.47 -9.39 -9.86
C LYS A 190 2.05 -8.77 -8.54
N ARG A 191 0.91 -8.11 -8.54
CA ARG A 191 0.28 -7.52 -7.36
C ARG A 191 -1.23 -7.70 -7.42
N GLU A 192 -1.78 -8.07 -6.30
CA GLU A 192 -3.21 -8.02 -6.07
C GLU A 192 -3.57 -6.63 -5.54
N PHE A 193 -4.62 -6.01 -6.09
CA PHE A 193 -5.10 -4.69 -5.71
C PHE A 193 -6.54 -4.76 -5.24
N LEU A 194 -6.84 -4.15 -4.08
CA LEU A 194 -8.17 -4.06 -3.52
C LEU A 194 -8.56 -2.59 -3.34
N TYR A 195 -9.77 -2.24 -3.77
CA TYR A 195 -10.28 -0.89 -3.58
C TYR A 195 -10.54 -0.61 -2.10
N VAL A 196 -10.20 0.59 -1.65
CA VAL A 196 -10.20 0.92 -0.22
C VAL A 196 -11.58 0.86 0.42
N ASP A 197 -12.64 1.18 -0.33
CA ASP A 197 -14.01 1.10 0.18
C ASP A 197 -14.45 -0.36 0.35
N ASP A 198 -14.06 -1.26 -0.57
CA ASP A 198 -14.32 -2.70 -0.42
C ASP A 198 -13.60 -3.28 0.81
N MET A 199 -12.38 -2.79 1.09
CA MET A 199 -11.68 -3.13 2.33
C MET A 199 -12.41 -2.60 3.57
N ALA A 200 -12.93 -1.39 3.52
CA ALA A 200 -13.71 -0.81 4.62
C ALA A 200 -14.99 -1.62 4.89
N ASP A 201 -15.71 -2.00 3.83
CA ASP A 201 -16.90 -2.86 3.94
C ASP A 201 -16.56 -4.23 4.53
N ALA A 202 -15.46 -4.84 4.09
CA ALA A 202 -14.97 -6.09 4.66
C ALA A 202 -14.63 -5.97 6.16
N CYS A 203 -14.02 -4.85 6.57
CA CYS A 203 -13.75 -4.58 7.99
C CYS A 203 -15.03 -4.49 8.81
N VAL A 204 -16.05 -3.79 8.32
CA VAL A 204 -17.36 -3.67 8.99
C VAL A 204 -18.01 -5.04 9.08
N TYR A 205 -18.07 -5.78 7.98
CA TYR A 205 -18.64 -7.13 7.95
C TYR A 205 -17.96 -8.06 8.97
N ILE A 206 -16.63 -8.06 9.05
CA ILE A 206 -15.88 -8.92 9.98
C ILE A 206 -16.15 -8.51 11.43
N ILE A 207 -16.18 -7.21 11.73
CA ILE A 207 -16.50 -6.74 13.09
C ILE A 207 -17.92 -7.18 13.51
N GLU A 208 -18.87 -7.17 12.61
CA GLU A 208 -20.25 -7.51 12.92
C GLU A 208 -20.51 -9.03 13.00
N ASN A 209 -19.83 -9.83 12.18
CA ASN A 209 -20.22 -11.22 11.93
C ASN A 209 -19.20 -12.26 12.33
N VAL A 210 -17.93 -11.91 12.65
CA VAL A 210 -16.87 -12.87 12.95
C VAL A 210 -16.37 -12.70 14.37
N ASP A 211 -16.21 -13.79 15.10
CA ASP A 211 -15.58 -13.81 16.41
C ASP A 211 -14.20 -14.50 16.37
N ALA A 212 -13.25 -13.95 17.12
CA ALA A 212 -11.86 -14.47 17.15
C ALA A 212 -11.79 -15.95 17.51
N GLY A 213 -12.70 -16.43 18.37
CA GLY A 213 -12.76 -17.84 18.75
C GLY A 213 -13.08 -18.80 17.60
N GLU A 214 -13.73 -18.32 16.54
CA GLU A 214 -14.02 -19.13 15.36
C GLU A 214 -12.77 -19.32 14.50
N LEU A 215 -11.95 -18.29 14.36
CA LEU A 215 -10.69 -18.38 13.61
C LEU A 215 -9.74 -19.44 14.17
N TYR A 216 -9.67 -19.55 15.50
CA TYR A 216 -8.76 -20.50 16.14
C TYR A 216 -9.23 -21.95 16.05
N LYS A 217 -10.50 -22.22 15.81
CA LYS A 217 -10.99 -23.57 15.55
C LYS A 217 -10.38 -24.16 14.28
N ASP A 218 -10.14 -23.30 13.29
CA ASP A 218 -9.53 -23.68 12.02
C ASP A 218 -7.99 -23.52 12.02
N GLY A 219 -7.40 -23.17 13.18
CA GLY A 219 -5.96 -23.00 13.33
C GLY A 219 -5.42 -21.65 12.81
N ASN A 220 -6.29 -20.74 12.35
CA ASN A 220 -5.91 -19.46 11.81
C ASN A 220 -5.77 -18.40 12.90
N THR A 221 -4.87 -17.44 12.72
CA THR A 221 -4.64 -16.31 13.64
C THR A 221 -5.08 -14.97 13.06
N HIS A 222 -5.43 -14.95 11.79
CA HIS A 222 -5.85 -13.77 11.03
C HIS A 222 -6.66 -14.20 9.80
N ILE A 223 -7.23 -13.22 9.08
CA ILE A 223 -8.01 -13.41 7.86
C ILE A 223 -7.34 -12.64 6.73
N ASN A 224 -7.10 -13.29 5.61
CA ASN A 224 -6.69 -12.62 4.37
C ASN A 224 -7.88 -11.91 3.72
N ILE A 225 -7.68 -10.67 3.28
CA ILE A 225 -8.68 -9.89 2.55
C ILE A 225 -8.08 -9.44 1.22
N GLY A 226 -8.67 -9.89 0.13
CA GLY A 226 -8.24 -9.58 -1.23
C GLY A 226 -9.35 -9.79 -2.25
N CYS A 227 -9.09 -9.47 -3.51
CA CYS A 227 -10.04 -9.68 -4.61
C CYS A 227 -9.90 -11.08 -5.25
N GLY A 228 -8.84 -11.83 -4.91
CA GLY A 228 -8.60 -13.18 -5.42
C GLY A 228 -7.93 -13.25 -6.79
N ASP A 229 -7.48 -12.12 -7.35
CA ASP A 229 -6.78 -12.06 -8.64
C ASP A 229 -5.59 -11.10 -8.60
N ASP A 230 -4.53 -11.40 -9.34
CA ASP A 230 -3.33 -10.57 -9.39
C ASP A 230 -3.02 -10.08 -10.81
N LEU A 231 -2.44 -8.90 -10.91
CA LEU A 231 -2.06 -8.26 -12.16
C LEU A 231 -0.55 -8.06 -12.22
N SER A 232 0.03 -8.23 -13.41
CA SER A 232 1.41 -7.81 -13.67
C SER A 232 1.48 -6.28 -13.77
N ILE A 233 2.56 -5.72 -13.23
CA ILE A 233 2.80 -4.27 -13.23
C ILE A 233 3.33 -3.82 -14.60
#